data_d1fe3d5199be71d59ddeba076b3adcab
#
_entry.id   d1fe3d5199be71d59ddeba076b3adcab
#
_cell.length_a   1.000
_cell.length_b   1.000
_cell.length_c   1.000
_cell.angle_alpha   90.00
_cell.angle_beta   90.00
_cell.angle_gamma   90.00
#
_symmetry.space_group_name_H-M   'P 1'
#
loop_
_entity.id
_entity.type
_entity.pdbx_description
1 polymer ?
#
loop_
_entity_poly.entity_id
_entity_poly.type
_entity_poly.pdbx_seq_one_letter_code
_entity_poly.pdbx_strand_id
1 'polypeptide(L)'
;MSELFVVATPIGNLKDMTFRAIEILKESDIILCEDTRTSQVLLNHYDIKSRLVSYHKFNEDYRSESIIEQMLNEDIKVSIITDAGTPCISDPGSYIVEKARENNIKVYAIPGPSAVISALSVSGFHFIEFSFLGFYPREKKEQKTFLENMENSSVDTFVIYESPKRIVETLISISEKFSQIKVICCNDLTKKFENYVYGDINEVIEILEQNQNTELGEYAIVLQKCINEIQKEEQGISLEAVLVDDLVKNGGTIKDCIKRLKDKYSKNDLYEASLNLKELI
;
A
#
# COMPACT_ATOMS: atom_id res chain seq x y z
N MET A 1 25.35 -12.99 20.97
CA MET A 1 23.88 -12.89 21.10
C MET A 1 23.29 -12.98 19.71
N SER A 2 22.33 -13.88 19.54
CA SER A 2 21.65 -14.06 18.25
C SER A 2 20.93 -12.81 17.77
N GLU A 3 20.85 -12.65 16.47
CA GLU A 3 20.24 -11.50 15.80
C GLU A 3 19.40 -11.97 14.61
N LEU A 4 18.23 -11.33 14.43
CA LEU A 4 17.35 -11.54 13.28
C LEU A 4 17.40 -10.33 12.35
N PHE A 5 17.63 -10.57 11.07
CA PHE A 5 17.67 -9.54 10.03
C PHE A 5 16.53 -9.71 9.03
N VAL A 6 15.70 -8.69 8.87
CA VAL A 6 14.66 -8.63 7.83
C VAL A 6 15.28 -7.93 6.63
N VAL A 7 15.60 -8.71 5.57
CA VAL A 7 16.43 -8.24 4.46
C VAL A 7 15.59 -8.09 3.19
N ALA A 8 15.48 -6.87 2.68
CA ALA A 8 14.81 -6.63 1.40
C ALA A 8 15.66 -7.14 0.22
N THR A 9 14.99 -7.75 -0.76
CA THR A 9 15.56 -8.34 -1.96
C THR A 9 15.08 -7.62 -3.23
N PRO A 10 15.77 -7.77 -4.38
CA PRO A 10 15.35 -7.17 -5.64
C PRO A 10 13.93 -7.53 -6.06
N ILE A 11 13.22 -6.60 -6.67
CA ILE A 11 11.87 -6.79 -7.21
C ILE A 11 11.84 -7.10 -8.71
N GLY A 12 13.02 -7.24 -9.33
CA GLY A 12 13.13 -7.55 -10.76
C GLY A 12 14.54 -7.36 -11.31
N ASN A 13 15.34 -6.49 -10.70
CA ASN A 13 16.70 -6.21 -11.12
C ASN A 13 17.69 -6.57 -10.00
N LEU A 14 18.53 -7.56 -10.23
CA LEU A 14 19.52 -7.98 -9.23
C LEU A 14 20.41 -6.82 -8.75
N LYS A 15 20.68 -5.82 -9.59
CA LYS A 15 21.51 -4.64 -9.23
C LYS A 15 20.92 -3.76 -8.14
N ASP A 16 19.63 -3.93 -7.82
CA ASP A 16 18.97 -3.18 -6.75
C ASP A 16 19.29 -3.73 -5.36
N MET A 17 20.06 -4.82 -5.27
CA MET A 17 20.54 -5.34 -4.00
C MET A 17 21.50 -4.36 -3.32
N THR A 18 21.24 -4.02 -2.06
CA THR A 18 22.13 -3.11 -1.33
C THR A 18 23.41 -3.81 -0.87
N PHE A 19 24.52 -3.07 -0.80
CA PHE A 19 25.80 -3.61 -0.28
C PHE A 19 25.62 -4.21 1.11
N ARG A 20 24.92 -3.52 2.01
CA ARG A 20 24.67 -4.00 3.36
C ARG A 20 23.83 -5.28 3.40
N ALA A 21 22.86 -5.43 2.50
CA ALA A 21 22.08 -6.66 2.40
C ALA A 21 22.97 -7.84 2.00
N ILE A 22 23.89 -7.64 1.04
CA ILE A 22 24.85 -8.67 0.62
C ILE A 22 25.78 -9.06 1.78
N GLU A 23 26.30 -8.09 2.52
CA GLU A 23 27.18 -8.32 3.68
C GLU A 23 26.46 -9.13 4.75
N ILE A 24 25.25 -8.71 5.16
CA ILE A 24 24.46 -9.40 6.18
C ILE A 24 24.11 -10.82 5.76
N LEU A 25 23.70 -11.03 4.51
CA LEU A 25 23.38 -12.38 4.03
C LEU A 25 24.60 -13.29 3.97
N LYS A 26 25.81 -12.76 3.70
CA LYS A 26 27.07 -13.51 3.77
C LYS A 26 27.45 -13.90 5.20
N GLU A 27 27.10 -13.06 6.16
CA GLU A 27 27.38 -13.28 7.59
C GLU A 27 26.32 -14.13 8.29
N SER A 28 25.17 -14.39 7.64
CA SER A 28 24.09 -15.15 8.24
C SER A 28 24.39 -16.64 8.25
N ASP A 29 24.15 -17.28 9.38
CA ASP A 29 24.23 -18.74 9.54
C ASP A 29 23.05 -19.41 8.85
N ILE A 30 21.87 -18.79 8.92
CA ILE A 30 20.64 -19.28 8.33
C ILE A 30 19.94 -18.13 7.58
N ILE A 31 19.48 -18.43 6.37
CA ILE A 31 18.59 -17.56 5.58
C ILE A 31 17.25 -18.26 5.40
N LEU A 32 16.20 -17.66 5.95
CA LEU A 32 14.81 -18.06 5.76
C LEU A 32 14.30 -17.47 4.46
N CYS A 33 13.66 -18.25 3.61
CA CYS A 33 13.15 -17.81 2.30
C CYS A 33 11.89 -18.56 1.88
N GLU A 34 11.05 -17.94 1.08
CA GLU A 34 9.78 -18.53 0.64
C GLU A 34 10.02 -19.68 -0.33
N ASP A 35 10.67 -19.44 -1.46
CA ASP A 35 11.11 -20.48 -2.40
C ASP A 35 12.64 -20.56 -2.45
N THR A 36 13.18 -21.69 -1.98
CA THR A 36 14.62 -21.93 -1.96
C THR A 36 15.25 -21.94 -3.36
N ARG A 37 14.49 -22.25 -4.40
CA ARG A 37 14.99 -22.28 -5.79
C ARG A 37 15.20 -20.86 -6.32
N THR A 38 14.22 -19.98 -6.11
CA THR A 38 14.29 -18.57 -6.47
C THR A 38 15.41 -17.87 -5.69
N SER A 39 15.42 -18.06 -4.38
CA SER A 39 16.44 -17.49 -3.49
C SER A 39 17.85 -17.98 -3.82
N GLN A 40 18.02 -19.25 -4.20
CA GLN A 40 19.33 -19.78 -4.59
C GLN A 40 19.92 -19.06 -5.80
N VAL A 41 19.10 -18.63 -6.76
CA VAL A 41 19.56 -17.86 -7.92
C VAL A 41 20.15 -16.52 -7.46
N LEU A 42 19.46 -15.81 -6.58
CA LEU A 42 19.91 -14.55 -5.99
C LEU A 42 21.23 -14.75 -5.22
N LEU A 43 21.27 -15.73 -4.32
CA LEU A 43 22.44 -15.96 -3.47
C LEU A 43 23.66 -16.40 -4.27
N ASN A 44 23.48 -17.23 -5.29
CA ASN A 44 24.57 -17.62 -6.19
C ASN A 44 25.14 -16.42 -6.97
N HIS A 45 24.28 -15.48 -7.39
CA HIS A 45 24.73 -14.28 -8.12
C HIS A 45 25.68 -13.43 -7.29
N TYR A 46 25.49 -13.38 -5.96
CA TYR A 46 26.32 -12.60 -5.03
C TYR A 46 27.37 -13.43 -4.27
N ASP A 47 27.56 -14.71 -4.66
CA ASP A 47 28.45 -15.65 -3.96
C ASP A 47 28.17 -15.75 -2.46
N ILE A 48 26.90 -15.87 -2.09
CA ILE A 48 26.41 -16.10 -0.73
C ILE A 48 26.19 -17.59 -0.52
N LYS A 49 26.82 -18.18 0.52
CA LYS A 49 26.84 -19.64 0.75
C LYS A 49 26.13 -20.06 2.03
N SER A 50 25.37 -19.16 2.62
CA SER A 50 24.63 -19.38 3.86
C SER A 50 23.57 -20.47 3.72
N ARG A 51 23.24 -21.15 4.81
CA ARG A 51 22.24 -22.22 4.81
C ARG A 51 20.83 -21.69 4.53
N LEU A 52 20.18 -22.15 3.45
CA LEU A 52 18.80 -21.83 3.15
C LEU A 52 17.84 -22.76 3.92
N VAL A 53 16.77 -22.15 4.44
CA VAL A 53 15.67 -22.85 5.11
C VAL A 53 14.35 -22.31 4.54
N SER A 54 13.49 -23.22 4.03
CA SER A 54 12.18 -22.85 3.52
C SER A 54 11.28 -22.34 4.65
N TYR A 55 10.72 -21.14 4.43
CA TYR A 55 9.86 -20.42 5.35
C TYR A 55 8.75 -19.71 4.56
N HIS A 56 7.54 -20.24 4.61
CA HIS A 56 6.39 -19.76 3.87
C HIS A 56 5.13 -19.83 4.73
N LYS A 57 4.06 -19.18 4.30
CA LYS A 57 2.79 -19.05 5.03
C LYS A 57 2.23 -20.34 5.64
N PHE A 58 2.51 -21.51 5.04
CA PHE A 58 1.99 -22.79 5.53
C PHE A 58 2.89 -23.48 6.57
N ASN A 59 4.10 -22.98 6.81
CA ASN A 59 5.03 -23.58 7.79
C ASN A 59 5.61 -22.55 8.76
N GLU A 60 5.24 -21.27 8.67
CA GLU A 60 5.84 -20.17 9.42
C GLU A 60 5.72 -20.37 10.94
N ASP A 61 4.58 -20.87 11.45
CA ASP A 61 4.38 -21.10 12.88
C ASP A 61 5.42 -22.09 13.44
N TYR A 62 5.43 -23.30 12.89
CA TYR A 62 6.35 -24.36 13.33
C TYR A 62 7.82 -24.00 13.10
N ARG A 63 8.13 -23.38 11.97
CA ARG A 63 9.51 -22.98 11.64
C ARG A 63 10.00 -21.88 12.56
N SER A 64 9.17 -20.92 12.90
CA SER A 64 9.55 -19.84 13.81
C SER A 64 9.91 -20.38 15.18
N GLU A 65 9.08 -21.27 15.75
CA GLU A 65 9.38 -21.88 17.04
C GLU A 65 10.73 -22.59 17.03
N SER A 66 11.00 -23.43 16.04
CA SER A 66 12.25 -24.16 15.91
C SER A 66 13.47 -23.24 15.73
N ILE A 67 13.34 -22.18 14.92
CA ILE A 67 14.44 -21.23 14.69
C ILE A 67 14.69 -20.37 15.93
N ILE A 68 13.64 -19.91 16.61
CA ILE A 68 13.79 -19.16 17.88
C ILE A 68 14.45 -20.01 18.94
N GLU A 69 14.05 -21.28 19.09
CA GLU A 69 14.71 -22.20 20.03
C GLU A 69 16.21 -22.35 19.71
N GLN A 70 16.56 -22.50 18.43
CA GLN A 70 17.96 -22.55 18.01
C GLN A 70 18.69 -21.24 18.34
N MET A 71 18.08 -20.07 18.07
CA MET A 71 18.65 -18.76 18.37
C MET A 71 18.84 -18.51 19.88
N LEU A 72 18.06 -19.14 20.74
CA LEU A 72 18.21 -19.03 22.20
C LEU A 72 19.32 -19.91 22.72
N ASN A 73 19.58 -21.05 22.10
CA ASN A 73 20.57 -22.02 22.51
C ASN A 73 21.97 -21.80 21.89
N GLU A 74 22.01 -21.15 20.72
CA GLU A 74 23.22 -20.92 19.94
C GLU A 74 23.34 -19.42 19.62
N ASP A 75 24.57 -18.91 19.49
CA ASP A 75 24.82 -17.53 19.08
C ASP A 75 24.89 -17.46 17.55
N ILE A 76 23.73 -17.34 16.91
CA ILE A 76 23.59 -17.37 15.45
C ILE A 76 22.93 -16.12 14.89
N LYS A 77 23.30 -15.78 13.66
CA LYS A 77 22.67 -14.74 12.83
C LYS A 77 21.67 -15.38 11.88
N VAL A 78 20.42 -14.94 11.95
CA VAL A 78 19.35 -15.41 11.06
C VAL A 78 18.88 -14.25 10.21
N SER A 79 18.79 -14.45 8.90
CA SER A 79 18.15 -13.51 7.99
C SER A 79 16.85 -14.08 7.44
N ILE A 80 15.86 -13.22 7.22
CA ILE A 80 14.66 -13.55 6.45
C ILE A 80 14.63 -12.72 5.17
N ILE A 81 14.41 -13.39 4.05
CA ILE A 81 14.20 -12.80 2.72
C ILE A 81 12.89 -13.30 2.13
N THR A 82 12.37 -12.59 1.15
CA THR A 82 11.23 -12.98 0.31
C THR A 82 11.68 -13.13 -1.13
N ASP A 83 10.83 -13.68 -2.00
CA ASP A 83 11.12 -13.83 -3.42
C ASP A 83 11.34 -12.48 -4.13
N ALA A 84 10.64 -11.43 -3.68
CA ALA A 84 10.78 -10.09 -4.22
C ALA A 84 10.39 -9.01 -3.19
N GLY A 85 11.25 -8.02 -2.97
CA GLY A 85 10.95 -6.85 -2.14
C GLY A 85 11.23 -7.03 -0.66
N THR A 86 10.41 -6.41 0.19
CA THR A 86 10.61 -6.33 1.64
C THR A 86 9.78 -7.40 2.35
N PRO A 87 10.39 -8.33 3.10
CA PRO A 87 9.67 -9.34 3.87
C PRO A 87 8.65 -8.73 4.85
N CYS A 88 7.65 -9.49 5.26
CA CYS A 88 6.60 -9.12 6.21
C CYS A 88 5.58 -8.07 5.70
N ILE A 89 5.63 -7.62 4.46
CA ILE A 89 4.72 -6.57 3.94
C ILE A 89 3.56 -7.15 3.11
N SER A 90 3.74 -8.20 2.37
CA SER A 90 2.71 -9.03 1.72
C SER A 90 3.11 -10.49 1.75
N ASP A 91 4.23 -10.73 2.38
CA ASP A 91 4.97 -11.97 2.42
C ASP A 91 5.06 -12.49 3.86
N PRO A 92 5.42 -13.78 4.05
CA PRO A 92 5.66 -14.35 5.37
C PRO A 92 6.76 -13.62 6.14
N GLY A 93 6.77 -13.76 7.47
CA GLY A 93 7.85 -13.28 8.31
C GLY A 93 7.40 -12.50 9.56
N SER A 94 6.20 -11.95 9.56
CA SER A 94 5.69 -11.21 10.73
C SER A 94 5.71 -12.06 12.00
N TYR A 95 5.40 -13.35 11.88
CA TYR A 95 5.35 -14.27 13.03
C TYR A 95 6.73 -14.51 13.65
N ILE A 96 7.79 -14.74 12.86
CA ILE A 96 9.13 -14.90 13.43
C ILE A 96 9.66 -13.60 14.02
N VAL A 97 9.32 -12.45 13.45
CA VAL A 97 9.67 -11.13 14.01
C VAL A 97 9.00 -10.93 15.37
N GLU A 98 7.73 -11.27 15.50
CA GLU A 98 6.99 -11.23 16.76
C GLU A 98 7.65 -12.14 17.80
N LYS A 99 7.90 -13.41 17.45
CA LYS A 99 8.55 -14.39 18.34
C LYS A 99 9.96 -13.99 18.76
N ALA A 100 10.74 -13.40 17.85
CA ALA A 100 12.07 -12.89 18.20
C ALA A 100 11.97 -11.77 19.24
N ARG A 101 11.02 -10.83 19.10
CA ARG A 101 10.81 -9.76 20.07
C ARG A 101 10.32 -10.27 21.42
N GLU A 102 9.39 -11.23 21.45
CA GLU A 102 8.91 -11.87 22.68
C GLU A 102 10.07 -12.52 23.48
N ASN A 103 11.08 -13.01 22.78
CA ASN A 103 12.25 -13.66 23.37
C ASN A 103 13.47 -12.72 23.51
N ASN A 104 13.30 -11.39 23.41
CA ASN A 104 14.34 -10.38 23.51
C ASN A 104 15.50 -10.55 22.51
N ILE A 105 15.27 -11.22 21.38
CA ILE A 105 16.21 -11.29 20.27
C ILE A 105 16.15 -9.98 19.50
N LYS A 106 17.32 -9.41 19.19
CA LYS A 106 17.39 -8.17 18.43
C LYS A 106 16.96 -8.39 16.97
N VAL A 107 16.06 -7.52 16.48
CA VAL A 107 15.56 -7.56 15.10
C VAL A 107 15.98 -6.29 14.39
N TYR A 108 16.66 -6.45 13.26
CA TYR A 108 17.15 -5.36 12.42
C TYR A 108 16.49 -5.37 11.05
N ALA A 109 16.05 -4.20 10.61
CA ALA A 109 15.61 -4.00 9.24
C ALA A 109 16.81 -3.64 8.36
N ILE A 110 16.97 -4.36 7.24
CA ILE A 110 17.94 -4.05 6.20
C ILE A 110 17.14 -3.49 5.01
N PRO A 111 17.08 -2.15 4.84
CA PRO A 111 16.27 -1.53 3.81
C PRO A 111 16.78 -1.86 2.41
N GLY A 112 15.85 -1.85 1.47
CA GLY A 112 16.13 -2.13 0.06
C GLY A 112 14.89 -1.93 -0.80
N PRO A 113 14.79 -2.63 -1.94
CA PRO A 113 13.71 -2.49 -2.89
C PRO A 113 12.32 -2.74 -2.30
N SER A 114 11.35 -1.94 -2.76
CA SER A 114 9.94 -2.09 -2.42
C SER A 114 9.10 -1.62 -3.61
N ALA A 115 8.24 -2.48 -4.14
CA ALA A 115 7.36 -2.12 -5.25
C ALA A 115 6.36 -1.02 -4.86
N VAL A 116 5.86 -1.03 -3.62
CA VAL A 116 4.96 0.01 -3.08
C VAL A 116 5.62 1.38 -3.13
N ILE A 117 6.81 1.50 -2.55
CA ILE A 117 7.51 2.79 -2.47
C ILE A 117 8.01 3.22 -3.85
N SER A 118 8.48 2.29 -4.69
CA SER A 118 8.88 2.59 -6.07
C SER A 118 7.71 3.13 -6.89
N ALA A 119 6.54 2.49 -6.84
CA ALA A 119 5.34 2.96 -7.54
C ALA A 119 4.90 4.35 -7.06
N LEU A 120 4.87 4.59 -5.75
CA LEU A 120 4.53 5.89 -5.18
C LEU A 120 5.52 6.98 -5.61
N SER A 121 6.82 6.68 -5.64
CA SER A 121 7.87 7.66 -5.97
C SER A 121 7.79 8.16 -7.42
N VAL A 122 7.27 7.34 -8.34
CA VAL A 122 7.12 7.69 -9.76
C VAL A 122 5.70 8.11 -10.13
N SER A 123 4.75 8.07 -9.19
CA SER A 123 3.34 8.38 -9.46
C SER A 123 3.09 9.83 -9.86
N GLY A 124 3.92 10.76 -9.39
CA GLY A 124 3.68 12.19 -9.52
C GLY A 124 2.50 12.70 -8.70
N PHE A 125 1.90 11.87 -7.86
CA PHE A 125 0.82 12.26 -6.96
C PHE A 125 1.35 12.99 -5.73
N HIS A 126 0.58 13.95 -5.25
CA HIS A 126 0.88 14.66 -4.01
C HIS A 126 0.09 14.03 -2.87
N PHE A 127 0.79 13.51 -1.87
CA PHE A 127 0.19 12.88 -0.70
C PHE A 127 1.07 13.07 0.54
N ILE A 128 0.46 13.06 1.72
CA ILE A 128 1.14 13.00 3.02
C ILE A 128 0.95 11.60 3.59
N GLU A 129 -0.22 11.02 3.36
CA GLU A 129 -0.60 9.70 3.81
C GLU A 129 -0.95 8.82 2.60
N PHE A 130 -0.67 7.53 2.71
CA PHE A 130 -1.12 6.53 1.75
C PHE A 130 -1.48 5.24 2.47
N SER A 131 -2.33 4.44 1.85
CA SER A 131 -2.67 3.10 2.32
C SER A 131 -2.24 2.05 1.31
N PHE A 132 -1.45 1.07 1.77
CA PHE A 132 -1.17 -0.14 0.98
C PHE A 132 -2.21 -1.21 1.35
N LEU A 133 -2.96 -1.68 0.36
CA LEU A 133 -4.09 -2.57 0.54
C LEU A 133 -3.81 -4.02 0.09
N GLY A 134 -2.56 -4.31 -0.32
CA GLY A 134 -2.20 -5.64 -0.83
C GLY A 134 -2.80 -5.93 -2.21
N PHE A 135 -3.13 -7.20 -2.46
CA PHE A 135 -3.78 -7.61 -3.71
C PHE A 135 -5.28 -7.30 -3.71
N TYR A 136 -5.79 -6.84 -4.88
CA TYR A 136 -7.21 -6.66 -5.05
C TYR A 136 -7.96 -8.00 -4.90
N PRO A 137 -9.04 -8.07 -4.11
CA PRO A 137 -9.74 -9.32 -3.82
C PRO A 137 -10.28 -10.02 -5.07
N ARG A 138 -10.40 -11.35 -5.00
CA ARG A 138 -10.99 -12.14 -6.09
C ARG A 138 -12.50 -12.26 -5.99
N GLU A 139 -13.00 -12.43 -4.77
CA GLU A 139 -14.41 -12.62 -4.50
C GLU A 139 -15.19 -11.30 -4.56
N LYS A 140 -16.30 -11.25 -5.31
CA LYS A 140 -17.09 -10.02 -5.48
C LYS A 140 -17.58 -9.40 -4.16
N LYS A 141 -17.87 -10.24 -3.17
CA LYS A 141 -18.25 -9.75 -1.84
C LYS A 141 -17.11 -8.99 -1.15
N GLU A 142 -15.90 -9.53 -1.25
CA GLU A 142 -14.70 -8.90 -0.69
C GLU A 142 -14.33 -7.64 -1.47
N GLN A 143 -14.49 -7.64 -2.80
CA GLN A 143 -14.30 -6.45 -3.64
C GLN A 143 -15.20 -5.30 -3.20
N LYS A 144 -16.48 -5.58 -2.93
CA LYS A 144 -17.41 -4.58 -2.44
C LYS A 144 -16.95 -3.97 -1.11
N THR A 145 -16.59 -4.81 -0.14
CA THR A 145 -16.06 -4.36 1.16
C THR A 145 -14.76 -3.56 1.00
N PHE A 146 -13.88 -3.99 0.09
CA PHE A 146 -12.63 -3.31 -0.22
C PHE A 146 -12.89 -1.89 -0.76
N LEU A 147 -13.80 -1.75 -1.72
CA LEU A 147 -14.17 -0.45 -2.31
C LEU A 147 -14.90 0.46 -1.30
N GLU A 148 -15.76 -0.10 -0.45
CA GLU A 148 -16.40 0.63 0.65
C GLU A 148 -15.37 1.14 1.67
N ASN A 149 -14.36 0.34 2.01
CA ASN A 149 -13.27 0.77 2.88
C ASN A 149 -12.42 1.88 2.25
N MET A 150 -12.14 1.80 0.94
CA MET A 150 -11.47 2.89 0.22
C MET A 150 -12.31 4.18 0.24
N GLU A 151 -13.62 4.07 0.00
CA GLU A 151 -14.54 5.21 -0.02
C GLU A 151 -14.58 5.94 1.33
N ASN A 152 -14.72 5.18 2.41
CA ASN A 152 -14.84 5.68 3.78
C ASN A 152 -13.48 6.06 4.41
N SER A 153 -12.38 5.81 3.72
CA SER A 153 -11.04 6.16 4.21
C SER A 153 -10.81 7.68 4.14
N SER A 154 -10.21 8.23 5.19
CA SER A 154 -9.68 9.59 5.20
C SER A 154 -8.44 9.76 4.31
N VAL A 155 -7.79 8.65 3.93
CA VAL A 155 -6.64 8.65 3.02
C VAL A 155 -7.13 8.69 1.58
N ASP A 156 -6.44 9.46 0.75
CA ASP A 156 -6.81 9.65 -0.66
C ASP A 156 -5.94 8.85 -1.63
N THR A 157 -4.76 8.42 -1.18
CA THR A 157 -3.80 7.70 -2.01
C THR A 157 -3.69 6.25 -1.55
N PHE A 158 -3.92 5.33 -2.48
CA PHE A 158 -3.89 3.88 -2.21
C PHE A 158 -2.91 3.19 -3.15
N VAL A 159 -2.25 2.15 -2.64
CA VAL A 159 -1.43 1.27 -3.46
C VAL A 159 -2.01 -0.14 -3.39
N ILE A 160 -2.14 -0.78 -4.53
CA ILE A 160 -2.57 -2.18 -4.64
C ILE A 160 -1.65 -2.95 -5.56
N TYR A 161 -1.60 -4.26 -5.40
CA TYR A 161 -1.03 -5.19 -6.35
C TYR A 161 -2.13 -5.88 -7.16
N GLU A 162 -1.84 -6.18 -8.42
CA GLU A 162 -2.73 -6.98 -9.23
C GLU A 162 -1.97 -7.86 -10.23
N SER A 163 -2.55 -9.02 -10.52
CA SER A 163 -2.03 -9.89 -11.57
C SER A 163 -2.33 -9.33 -12.96
N PRO A 164 -1.45 -9.53 -13.96
CA PRO A 164 -1.62 -8.95 -15.28
C PRO A 164 -2.92 -9.39 -15.98
N LYS A 165 -3.38 -10.60 -15.72
CA LYS A 165 -4.63 -11.13 -16.32
C LYS A 165 -5.90 -10.48 -15.78
N ARG A 166 -5.81 -9.76 -14.65
CA ARG A 166 -6.97 -9.16 -13.96
C ARG A 166 -6.95 -7.64 -13.97
N ILE A 167 -5.84 -7.02 -14.41
CA ILE A 167 -5.63 -5.58 -14.31
C ILE A 167 -6.80 -4.76 -14.88
N VAL A 168 -7.25 -5.08 -16.08
CA VAL A 168 -8.35 -4.36 -16.75
C VAL A 168 -9.66 -4.55 -15.99
N GLU A 169 -10.02 -5.79 -15.66
CA GLU A 169 -11.24 -6.09 -14.90
C GLU A 169 -11.25 -5.38 -13.53
N THR A 170 -10.10 -5.35 -12.86
CA THR A 170 -9.93 -4.67 -11.57
C THR A 170 -10.15 -3.16 -11.70
N LEU A 171 -9.55 -2.52 -12.71
CA LEU A 171 -9.73 -1.09 -12.94
C LEU A 171 -11.18 -0.75 -13.32
N ILE A 172 -11.85 -1.58 -14.13
CA ILE A 172 -13.27 -1.43 -14.43
C ILE A 172 -14.09 -1.48 -13.13
N SER A 173 -13.87 -2.48 -12.29
CA SER A 173 -14.57 -2.60 -11.00
C SER A 173 -14.36 -1.38 -10.09
N ILE A 174 -13.16 -0.79 -10.10
CA ILE A 174 -12.86 0.42 -9.35
C ILE A 174 -13.55 1.64 -9.97
N SER A 175 -13.56 1.77 -11.31
CA SER A 175 -14.18 2.90 -12.02
C SER A 175 -15.69 2.98 -11.85
N GLU A 176 -16.37 1.84 -11.71
CA GLU A 176 -17.79 1.77 -11.40
C GLU A 176 -18.15 2.42 -10.05
N LYS A 177 -17.22 2.40 -9.10
CA LYS A 177 -17.40 3.01 -7.77
C LYS A 177 -16.84 4.43 -7.69
N PHE A 178 -15.71 4.67 -8.35
CA PHE A 178 -14.98 5.94 -8.32
C PHE A 178 -14.87 6.53 -9.72
N SER A 179 -15.81 7.39 -10.09
CA SER A 179 -15.83 8.04 -11.43
C SER A 179 -14.72 9.07 -11.62
N GLN A 180 -14.16 9.61 -10.54
CA GLN A 180 -13.08 10.60 -10.55
C GLN A 180 -11.92 10.09 -9.68
N ILE A 181 -11.09 9.26 -10.26
CA ILE A 181 -9.88 8.74 -9.64
C ILE A 181 -8.73 8.75 -10.65
N LYS A 182 -7.57 9.22 -10.22
CA LYS A 182 -6.34 9.13 -11.00
C LYS A 182 -5.62 7.85 -10.69
N VAL A 183 -5.01 7.27 -11.71
CA VAL A 183 -4.34 5.97 -11.62
C VAL A 183 -2.99 6.05 -12.29
N ILE A 184 -1.99 5.39 -11.71
CA ILE A 184 -0.80 4.96 -12.41
C ILE A 184 -0.63 3.46 -12.23
N CYS A 185 -0.53 2.75 -13.35
CA CYS A 185 -0.19 1.34 -13.42
C CYS A 185 1.30 1.20 -13.71
N CYS A 186 2.05 0.69 -12.75
CA CYS A 186 3.47 0.39 -12.89
C CYS A 186 3.62 -1.09 -13.23
N ASN A 187 4.00 -1.39 -14.45
CA ASN A 187 4.21 -2.76 -14.92
C ASN A 187 5.70 -3.09 -14.92
N ASP A 188 6.05 -4.25 -14.38
CA ASP A 188 7.41 -4.79 -14.37
C ASP A 188 8.49 -3.82 -13.83
N LEU A 189 8.21 -3.16 -12.70
CA LEU A 189 9.14 -2.26 -12.02
C LEU A 189 10.54 -2.86 -11.93
N THR A 190 11.55 -2.07 -12.31
CA THR A 190 12.98 -2.41 -12.36
C THR A 190 13.41 -3.45 -13.40
N LYS A 191 12.45 -4.09 -14.09
CA LYS A 191 12.74 -5.10 -15.13
C LYS A 191 13.03 -4.45 -16.48
N LYS A 192 13.47 -5.26 -17.43
CA LYS A 192 13.84 -4.78 -18.79
C LYS A 192 12.70 -4.10 -19.56
N PHE A 193 11.46 -4.49 -19.30
CA PHE A 193 10.28 -3.98 -19.98
C PHE A 193 9.38 -3.15 -19.05
N GLU A 194 10.01 -2.54 -18.05
CA GLU A 194 9.36 -1.60 -17.15
C GLU A 194 8.55 -0.55 -17.93
N ASN A 195 7.29 -0.41 -17.57
CA ASN A 195 6.36 0.49 -18.25
C ASN A 195 5.38 1.14 -17.28
N TYR A 196 4.90 2.33 -17.64
CA TYR A 196 3.97 3.12 -16.85
C TYR A 196 2.81 3.58 -17.71
N VAL A 197 1.58 3.38 -17.22
CA VAL A 197 0.37 3.96 -17.81
C VAL A 197 -0.32 4.78 -16.72
N TYR A 198 -0.52 6.08 -16.97
CA TYR A 198 -1.12 6.97 -15.99
C TYR A 198 -2.16 7.89 -16.62
N GLY A 199 -3.15 8.33 -15.86
CA GLY A 199 -4.22 9.23 -16.29
C GLY A 199 -5.47 9.09 -15.44
N ASP A 200 -6.58 9.55 -15.96
CA ASP A 200 -7.87 9.22 -15.40
C ASP A 200 -8.16 7.73 -15.64
N ILE A 201 -8.86 7.10 -14.69
CA ILE A 201 -9.03 5.62 -14.69
C ILE A 201 -9.57 5.08 -16.02
N ASN A 202 -10.53 5.78 -16.64
CA ASN A 202 -11.11 5.33 -17.91
C ASN A 202 -10.11 5.42 -19.09
N GLU A 203 -9.28 6.46 -19.13
CA GLU A 203 -8.20 6.59 -20.13
C GLU A 203 -7.17 5.46 -19.96
N VAL A 204 -6.82 5.15 -18.70
CA VAL A 204 -5.87 4.06 -18.40
C VAL A 204 -6.45 2.71 -18.82
N ILE A 205 -7.74 2.46 -18.59
CA ILE A 205 -8.43 1.24 -19.04
C ILE A 205 -8.32 1.10 -20.56
N GLU A 206 -8.68 2.15 -21.32
CA GLU A 206 -8.62 2.14 -22.79
C GLU A 206 -7.21 1.84 -23.31
N ILE A 207 -6.18 2.45 -22.72
CA ILE A 207 -4.77 2.20 -23.09
C ILE A 207 -4.38 0.76 -22.83
N LEU A 208 -4.77 0.21 -21.66
CA LEU A 208 -4.43 -1.16 -21.31
C LEU A 208 -5.17 -2.20 -22.17
N GLU A 209 -6.43 -1.96 -22.55
CA GLU A 209 -7.19 -2.83 -23.46
C GLU A 209 -6.58 -2.90 -24.86
N GLN A 210 -5.98 -1.81 -25.34
CA GLN A 210 -5.33 -1.74 -26.65
C GLN A 210 -3.91 -2.34 -26.66
N ASN A 211 -3.31 -2.53 -25.49
CA ASN A 211 -1.94 -3.03 -25.38
C ASN A 211 -1.90 -4.56 -25.32
N GLN A 212 -1.32 -5.18 -26.35
CA GLN A 212 -1.20 -6.64 -26.47
C GLN A 212 -0.38 -7.30 -25.34
N ASN A 213 0.44 -6.53 -24.62
CA ASN A 213 1.31 -7.02 -23.55
C ASN A 213 0.73 -6.80 -22.15
N THR A 214 -0.48 -6.29 -22.04
CA THR A 214 -1.13 -5.98 -20.74
C THR A 214 -1.22 -7.19 -19.81
N GLU A 215 -1.40 -8.38 -20.37
CA GLU A 215 -1.48 -9.63 -19.59
C GLU A 215 -0.11 -10.21 -19.20
N LEU A 216 0.99 -9.48 -19.37
CA LEU A 216 2.34 -9.91 -19.03
C LEU A 216 2.88 -9.12 -17.83
N GLY A 217 3.79 -9.76 -17.08
CA GLY A 217 4.52 -9.11 -16.00
C GLY A 217 3.76 -9.05 -14.67
N GLU A 218 3.99 -7.99 -13.90
CA GLU A 218 3.45 -7.77 -12.56
C GLU A 218 3.07 -6.29 -12.42
N TYR A 219 1.95 -6.01 -11.75
CA TYR A 219 1.46 -4.65 -11.58
C TYR A 219 1.47 -4.19 -10.12
N ALA A 220 2.09 -3.03 -9.89
CA ALA A 220 1.83 -2.18 -8.75
C ALA A 220 1.02 -0.96 -9.22
N ILE A 221 -0.09 -0.68 -8.57
CA ILE A 221 -1.04 0.34 -8.98
C ILE A 221 -1.17 1.38 -7.88
N VAL A 222 -0.99 2.65 -8.22
CA VAL A 222 -1.30 3.74 -7.30
C VAL A 222 -2.58 4.42 -7.77
N LEU A 223 -3.51 4.56 -6.84
CA LEU A 223 -4.82 5.15 -7.03
C LEU A 223 -4.90 6.42 -6.18
N GLN A 224 -5.37 7.53 -6.73
CA GLN A 224 -5.60 8.75 -5.97
C GLN A 224 -7.01 9.28 -6.20
N LYS A 225 -7.79 9.36 -5.12
CA LYS A 225 -9.10 10.01 -5.16
C LYS A 225 -8.93 11.47 -5.55
N CYS A 226 -9.64 11.95 -6.56
CA CYS A 226 -9.72 13.36 -6.86
C CYS A 226 -10.63 14.02 -5.81
N ILE A 227 -10.02 14.67 -4.82
CA ILE A 227 -10.77 15.51 -3.91
C ILE A 227 -11.14 16.76 -4.72
N ASN A 228 -12.43 17.00 -4.91
CA ASN A 228 -12.87 18.30 -5.39
C ASN A 228 -12.32 19.36 -4.41
N GLU A 229 -11.54 20.30 -4.89
CA GLU A 229 -10.98 21.39 -4.08
C GLU A 229 -12.07 22.11 -3.26
N ILE A 230 -13.31 22.09 -3.75
CA ILE A 230 -14.51 22.58 -3.06
C ILE A 230 -14.72 21.87 -1.71
N GLN A 231 -14.39 20.56 -1.58
CA GLN A 231 -14.52 19.84 -0.29
C GLN A 231 -13.36 20.09 0.68
N LYS A 232 -12.16 20.46 0.19
CA LYS A 232 -11.04 20.84 1.06
C LYS A 232 -11.23 22.23 1.70
N GLU A 233 -11.84 23.16 0.97
CA GLU A 233 -12.21 24.47 1.52
C GLU A 233 -13.38 24.34 2.53
N GLU A 234 -14.28 23.37 2.32
CA GLU A 234 -15.43 23.17 3.22
C GLU A 234 -15.09 22.41 4.52
N GLN A 235 -14.05 21.56 4.55
CA GLN A 235 -13.63 20.86 5.78
C GLN A 235 -12.91 21.75 6.81
N GLY A 236 -12.55 22.98 6.45
CA GLY A 236 -11.95 23.97 7.36
C GLY A 236 -12.92 25.06 7.82
N ILE A 237 -14.11 25.16 7.26
CA ILE A 237 -15.09 26.21 7.56
C ILE A 237 -16.25 25.57 8.33
N SER A 238 -16.51 26.01 9.54
CA SER A 238 -17.65 25.51 10.31
C SER A 238 -18.97 25.86 9.60
N LEU A 239 -20.00 25.05 9.78
CA LEU A 239 -21.31 25.30 9.17
C LEU A 239 -21.92 26.64 9.63
N GLU A 240 -21.54 27.11 10.79
CA GLU A 240 -21.85 28.45 11.29
C GLU A 240 -21.24 29.52 10.38
N ALA A 241 -19.96 29.36 9.99
CA ALA A 241 -19.30 30.30 9.10
C ALA A 241 -19.89 30.26 7.68
N VAL A 242 -20.29 29.07 7.17
CA VAL A 242 -21.01 28.93 5.90
C VAL A 242 -22.36 29.62 5.90
N LEU A 243 -23.12 29.52 7.01
CA LEU A 243 -24.39 30.23 7.18
C LEU A 243 -24.20 31.74 7.23
N VAL A 244 -23.16 32.21 7.88
CA VAL A 244 -22.82 33.65 7.95
C VAL A 244 -22.41 34.18 6.57
N ASP A 245 -21.57 33.45 5.85
CA ASP A 245 -21.11 33.80 4.50
C ASP A 245 -22.28 33.89 3.51
N ASP A 246 -23.18 32.90 3.53
CA ASP A 246 -24.38 32.92 2.71
C ASP A 246 -25.31 34.10 3.06
N LEU A 247 -25.44 34.40 4.34
CA LEU A 247 -26.23 35.53 4.81
C LEU A 247 -25.66 36.88 4.34
N VAL A 248 -24.35 37.02 4.38
CA VAL A 248 -23.63 38.23 3.94
C VAL A 248 -23.72 38.40 2.42
N LYS A 249 -23.54 37.31 1.65
CA LYS A 249 -23.55 37.36 0.18
C LYS A 249 -24.94 37.52 -0.41
N ASN A 250 -25.94 36.85 0.15
CA ASN A 250 -27.27 36.73 -0.46
C ASN A 250 -28.38 37.41 0.33
N GLY A 251 -28.07 37.90 1.53
CA GLY A 251 -29.08 38.54 2.41
C GLY A 251 -30.16 37.55 2.88
N GLY A 252 -31.18 38.09 3.57
CA GLY A 252 -32.31 37.31 4.04
C GLY A 252 -32.18 36.88 5.51
N THR A 253 -32.83 35.80 5.89
CA THR A 253 -32.80 35.20 7.24
C THR A 253 -32.00 33.89 7.26
N ILE A 254 -31.59 33.45 8.46
CA ILE A 254 -30.95 32.14 8.64
C ILE A 254 -31.82 30.99 8.07
N LYS A 255 -33.14 31.13 8.14
CA LYS A 255 -34.08 30.16 7.54
C LYS A 255 -33.97 30.12 6.00
N ASP A 256 -33.71 31.29 5.39
CA ASP A 256 -33.52 31.35 3.93
C ASP A 256 -32.18 30.77 3.53
N CYS A 257 -31.11 30.96 4.32
CA CYS A 257 -29.81 30.34 4.13
C CYS A 257 -29.92 28.80 4.18
N ILE A 258 -30.59 28.24 5.21
CA ILE A 258 -30.82 26.78 5.33
C ILE A 258 -31.57 26.26 4.10
N LYS A 259 -32.52 27.03 3.57
CA LYS A 259 -33.28 26.64 2.41
C LYS A 259 -32.44 26.59 1.12
N ARG A 260 -31.48 27.50 0.97
CA ARG A 260 -30.54 27.54 -0.16
C ARG A 260 -29.46 26.44 -0.06
N LEU A 261 -29.02 26.16 1.15
CA LEU A 261 -27.90 25.23 1.40
C LEU A 261 -28.30 23.78 1.62
N LYS A 262 -29.59 23.47 1.74
CA LYS A 262 -30.12 22.10 2.00
C LYS A 262 -29.72 21.03 0.97
N ASP A 263 -29.37 21.45 -0.26
CA ASP A 263 -28.98 20.54 -1.33
C ASP A 263 -27.46 20.23 -1.28
N LYS A 264 -26.70 20.99 -0.46
CA LYS A 264 -25.25 20.81 -0.25
C LYS A 264 -24.90 20.21 1.11
N TYR A 265 -25.72 20.48 2.14
CA TYR A 265 -25.46 20.07 3.51
C TYR A 265 -26.68 19.41 4.14
N SER A 266 -26.46 18.55 5.13
CA SER A 266 -27.54 17.95 5.90
C SER A 266 -28.42 19.01 6.56
N LYS A 267 -29.72 18.87 6.43
CA LYS A 267 -30.69 19.80 7.03
C LYS A 267 -30.59 19.85 8.55
N ASN A 268 -30.26 18.72 9.18
CA ASN A 268 -30.11 18.64 10.64
C ASN A 268 -28.87 19.40 11.11
N ASP A 269 -27.73 19.23 10.40
CA ASP A 269 -26.47 19.88 10.75
C ASP A 269 -26.55 21.41 10.54
N LEU A 270 -27.21 21.85 9.46
CA LEU A 270 -27.48 23.28 9.21
C LEU A 270 -28.39 23.87 10.31
N TYR A 271 -29.33 23.08 10.80
CA TYR A 271 -30.21 23.54 11.89
C TYR A 271 -29.46 23.63 13.20
N GLU A 272 -28.62 22.69 13.55
CA GLU A 272 -27.75 22.69 14.73
C GLU A 272 -26.76 23.86 14.69
N ALA A 273 -26.08 24.07 13.57
CA ALA A 273 -25.21 25.23 13.36
C ALA A 273 -25.99 26.58 13.52
N SER A 274 -27.25 26.62 13.10
CA SER A 274 -28.11 27.81 13.27
C SER A 274 -28.48 28.08 14.72
N LEU A 275 -28.55 27.04 15.56
CA LEU A 275 -28.76 27.19 17.01
C LEU A 275 -27.51 27.72 17.69
N ASN A 276 -26.34 27.16 17.35
CA ASN A 276 -25.04 27.62 17.86
C ASN A 276 -24.81 29.11 17.54
N LEU A 277 -25.13 29.56 16.31
CA LEU A 277 -25.03 30.98 15.95
C LEU A 277 -25.93 31.89 16.78
N LYS A 278 -27.11 31.42 17.21
CA LYS A 278 -28.00 32.21 18.05
C LYS A 278 -27.53 32.35 19.51
N GLU A 279 -26.72 31.41 19.97
CA GLU A 279 -26.09 31.48 21.30
C GLU A 279 -24.84 32.39 21.32
N LEU A 280 -24.28 32.72 20.16
CA LEU A 280 -23.10 33.54 19.99
C LEU A 280 -23.45 35.02 19.72
N ILE A 281 -24.71 35.35 19.43
CA ILE A 281 -25.23 36.71 19.16
C ILE A 281 -26.26 37.09 20.22
#